data_aa9120c7aad87ca7197dbc704e43e735
#
_entry.id   aa9120c7aad87ca7197dbc704e43e735
#
_cell.length_a   1.000
_cell.length_b   1.000
_cell.length_c   1.000
_cell.angle_alpha   90.00
_cell.angle_beta   90.00
_cell.angle_gamma   90.00
#
_symmetry.space_group_name_H-M   'P 1'
#
loop_
_entity.id
_entity.type
_entity.pdbx_description
1 polymer ?
#
loop_
_entity_poly.entity_id
_entity_poly.type
_entity_poly.pdbx_seq_one_letter_code
_entity_poly.pdbx_strand_id
1 'polypeptide(L)'
;MELYEEWFNNKNYWFSKNFEIDKYLSNKYFTPINNIIFNINDSKKQLITKIILLDQIPRHYQRINPHSNINLFSYSKKASIISELILRKFNNLR
;
A
#
# COMPACT_ATOMS: atom_id res chain seq x y z
N MET A 1 4.87 -12.58 3.58
CA MET A 1 4.69 -11.20 4.03
C MET A 1 3.29 -11.05 4.59
N GLU A 2 3.24 -10.65 5.82
CA GLU A 2 1.99 -10.62 6.56
C GLU A 2 0.92 -9.75 5.91
N LEU A 3 1.27 -8.53 5.53
CA LEU A 3 0.30 -7.62 4.92
C LEU A 3 -0.23 -8.17 3.58
N TYR A 4 0.65 -8.77 2.80
CA TYR A 4 0.25 -9.33 1.51
C TYR A 4 -0.84 -10.39 1.68
N GLU A 5 -0.59 -11.36 2.55
CA GLU A 5 -1.56 -12.43 2.80
C GLU A 5 -2.85 -11.89 3.39
N GLU A 6 -2.74 -11.03 4.36
CA GLU A 6 -3.91 -10.47 5.02
C GLU A 6 -4.77 -9.68 4.03
N TRP A 7 -4.12 -8.86 3.20
CA TRP A 7 -4.83 -8.02 2.24
C TRP A 7 -5.63 -8.84 1.22
N PHE A 8 -4.99 -9.86 0.67
CA PHE A 8 -5.64 -10.66 -0.37
C PHE A 8 -6.62 -11.69 0.18
N ASN A 9 -6.55 -11.99 1.46
CA ASN A 9 -7.51 -12.89 2.10
C ASN A 9 -8.72 -12.17 2.68
N ASN A 10 -8.74 -10.85 2.65
CA ASN A 10 -9.82 -10.04 3.23
C ASN A 10 -10.27 -8.98 2.25
N LYS A 11 -11.08 -9.38 1.28
CA LYS A 11 -11.54 -8.46 0.25
C LYS A 11 -12.37 -7.31 0.79
N ASN A 12 -12.94 -7.45 1.98
CA ASN A 12 -13.63 -6.34 2.64
C ASN A 12 -12.75 -5.12 2.79
N TYR A 13 -11.44 -5.32 2.95
CA TYR A 13 -10.51 -4.21 3.15
C TYR A 13 -10.46 -3.30 1.92
N TRP A 14 -10.72 -3.85 0.74
CA TRP A 14 -10.50 -3.14 -0.52
C TRP A 14 -11.53 -2.04 -0.76
N PHE A 15 -12.77 -2.31 -0.38
CA PHE A 15 -13.89 -1.42 -0.73
C PHE A 15 -14.68 -0.90 0.47
N SER A 16 -14.37 -1.38 1.66
CA SER A 16 -15.12 -1.02 2.85
C SER A 16 -14.73 0.37 3.34
N LYS A 17 -15.72 1.13 3.81
CA LYS A 17 -15.50 2.39 4.51
C LYS A 17 -15.86 2.19 5.97
N ASN A 18 -15.37 1.13 6.56
CA ASN A 18 -15.65 0.73 7.92
C ASN A 18 -14.58 1.30 8.84
N PHE A 19 -15.00 2.06 9.85
CA PHE A 19 -14.08 2.70 10.78
C PHE A 19 -13.17 1.70 11.49
N GLU A 20 -13.71 0.55 11.89
CA GLU A 20 -12.93 -0.45 12.61
C GLU A 20 -11.82 -1.03 11.74
N ILE A 21 -12.13 -1.26 10.46
CA ILE A 21 -11.14 -1.74 9.51
C ILE A 21 -10.08 -0.68 9.27
N ASP A 22 -10.50 0.57 9.07
CA ASP A 22 -9.56 1.69 8.87
C ASP A 22 -8.62 1.82 10.06
N LYS A 23 -9.17 1.74 11.26
CA LYS A 23 -8.38 1.86 12.48
C LYS A 23 -7.39 0.70 12.61
N TYR A 24 -7.86 -0.51 12.38
CA TYR A 24 -7.02 -1.70 12.48
C TYR A 24 -5.84 -1.64 11.49
N LEU A 25 -6.15 -1.38 10.22
CA LEU A 25 -5.11 -1.36 9.19
C LEU A 25 -4.13 -0.22 9.41
N SER A 26 -4.64 0.94 9.82
CA SER A 26 -3.77 2.09 10.07
C SER A 26 -2.84 1.84 11.24
N ASN A 27 -3.38 1.32 12.34
CA ASN A 27 -2.57 1.08 13.53
C ASN A 27 -1.52 0.01 13.31
N LYS A 28 -1.82 -0.97 12.47
CA LYS A 28 -0.90 -2.08 12.26
C LYS A 28 0.11 -1.81 11.15
N TYR A 29 -0.29 -1.12 10.09
CA TYR A 29 0.52 -1.04 8.88
C TYR A 29 0.92 0.35 8.40
N PHE A 30 0.30 1.41 8.92
CA PHE A 30 0.67 2.73 8.41
C PHE A 30 2.17 2.99 8.62
N THR A 31 2.83 3.41 7.55
CA THR A 31 4.28 3.60 7.55
C THR A 31 4.58 4.95 6.91
N PRO A 32 5.44 5.78 7.53
CA PRO A 32 5.88 7.02 6.88
C PRO A 32 6.49 6.74 5.52
N ILE A 33 6.20 7.60 4.56
CA ILE A 33 6.57 7.37 3.17
C ILE A 33 8.07 7.12 2.99
N ASN A 34 8.89 7.82 3.77
CA ASN A 34 10.34 7.69 3.63
C ASN A 34 10.88 6.38 4.18
N ASN A 35 10.06 5.65 4.93
CA ASN A 35 10.46 4.34 5.45
C ASN A 35 10.07 3.20 4.51
N ILE A 36 9.33 3.50 3.44
CA ILE A 36 8.92 2.49 2.47
C ILE A 36 9.94 2.49 1.35
N ILE A 37 10.93 1.62 1.48
CA ILE A 37 12.05 1.54 0.55
C ILE A 37 11.87 0.32 -0.35
N PHE A 38 12.13 0.50 -1.64
CA PHE A 38 12.06 -0.61 -2.59
C PHE A 38 13.30 -0.61 -3.46
N ASN A 39 13.62 -1.77 -4.03
CA ASN A 39 14.71 -1.84 -4.99
C ASN A 39 14.36 -2.84 -6.09
N ILE A 40 15.19 -2.83 -7.12
CA ILE A 40 14.96 -3.61 -8.34
C ILE A 40 15.00 -5.11 -8.08
N ASN A 41 15.65 -5.54 -7.00
CA ASN A 41 15.77 -6.95 -6.66
C ASN A 41 14.65 -7.47 -5.77
N ASP A 42 13.71 -6.60 -5.39
CA ASP A 42 12.57 -7.05 -4.61
C ASP A 42 11.74 -8.06 -5.41
N SER A 43 11.19 -9.05 -4.72
CA SER A 43 10.29 -10.01 -5.37
C SER A 43 8.99 -9.30 -5.76
N LYS A 44 8.22 -9.92 -6.66
CA LYS A 44 6.93 -9.40 -7.04
C LYS A 44 6.02 -9.20 -5.82
N LYS A 45 6.02 -10.18 -4.93
CA LYS A 45 5.22 -10.12 -3.71
C LYS A 45 5.64 -8.95 -2.82
N GLN A 46 6.96 -8.73 -2.69
CA GLN A 46 7.48 -7.60 -1.91
C GLN A 46 7.06 -6.26 -2.53
N LEU A 47 7.14 -6.15 -3.84
CA LEU A 47 6.77 -4.92 -4.53
C LEU A 47 5.27 -4.65 -4.39
N ILE A 48 4.44 -5.68 -4.54
CA ILE A 48 2.99 -5.52 -4.38
C ILE A 48 2.64 -5.09 -2.96
N THR A 49 3.32 -5.67 -1.96
CA THR A 49 3.12 -5.27 -0.57
C THR A 49 3.41 -3.79 -0.37
N LYS A 50 4.47 -3.29 -1.00
CA LYS A 50 4.84 -1.88 -0.89
C LYS A 50 3.83 -0.98 -1.61
N ILE A 51 3.23 -1.46 -2.68
CA ILE A 51 2.14 -0.71 -3.32
C ILE A 51 0.95 -0.59 -2.37
N ILE A 52 0.60 -1.66 -1.67
CA ILE A 52 -0.50 -1.61 -0.70
C ILE A 52 -0.18 -0.60 0.40
N LEU A 53 1.05 -0.60 0.91
CA LEU A 53 1.49 0.35 1.93
C LEU A 53 1.45 1.79 1.43
N LEU A 54 1.63 2.00 0.14
CA LEU A 54 1.71 3.35 -0.43
C LEU A 54 0.37 3.82 -0.98
N ASP A 55 -0.48 2.92 -1.45
CA ASP A 55 -1.72 3.33 -2.09
C ASP A 55 -2.94 3.13 -1.20
N GLN A 56 -3.05 1.98 -0.56
CA GLN A 56 -4.25 1.62 0.18
C GLN A 56 -4.20 2.03 1.65
N ILE A 57 -3.14 1.69 2.35
CA ILE A 57 -3.04 1.96 3.79
C ILE A 57 -3.12 3.46 4.09
N PRO A 58 -2.46 4.36 3.34
CA PRO A 58 -2.60 5.80 3.63
C PRO A 58 -4.03 6.31 3.48
N ARG A 59 -4.83 5.72 2.59
CA ARG A 59 -6.24 6.11 2.46
C ARG A 59 -7.05 5.71 3.69
N HIS A 60 -6.80 4.52 4.23
CA HIS A 60 -7.44 4.09 5.49
C HIS A 60 -7.02 5.03 6.63
N TYR A 61 -5.74 5.37 6.69
CA TYR A 61 -5.22 6.27 7.71
C TYR A 61 -5.87 7.65 7.62
N GLN A 62 -6.00 8.18 6.40
CA GLN A 62 -6.57 9.51 6.19
C GLN A 62 -8.03 9.55 6.65
N ARG A 63 -8.79 8.49 6.44
CA ARG A 63 -10.19 8.47 6.83
C ARG A 63 -10.39 8.61 8.34
N ILE A 64 -9.48 8.05 9.14
CA ILE A 64 -9.59 8.15 10.61
C ILE A 64 -8.76 9.30 11.18
N ASN A 65 -7.97 9.96 10.33
CA ASN A 65 -7.14 11.11 10.73
C ASN A 65 -7.30 12.22 9.69
N PRO A 66 -8.52 12.80 9.56
CA PRO A 66 -8.79 13.73 8.47
C PRO A 66 -7.99 15.03 8.55
N HIS A 67 -7.42 15.33 9.71
CA HIS A 67 -6.61 16.54 9.87
C HIS A 67 -5.11 16.25 9.80
N SER A 68 -4.74 15.04 9.43
CA SER A 68 -3.32 14.69 9.30
C SER A 68 -2.70 15.43 8.13
N ASN A 69 -1.38 15.60 8.19
CA ASN A 69 -0.64 16.29 7.15
C ASN A 69 -0.04 15.36 6.12
N ILE A 70 -0.52 14.11 6.04
CA ILE A 70 0.04 13.19 5.06
C ILE A 70 -0.33 13.65 3.66
N ASN A 71 0.60 13.46 2.74
CA ASN A 71 0.41 13.84 1.35
C ASN A 71 0.09 12.59 0.53
N LEU A 72 -1.21 12.32 0.35
CA LEU A 72 -1.65 11.13 -0.39
C LEU A 72 -1.11 11.12 -1.82
N PHE A 73 -0.94 12.29 -2.42
CA PHE A 73 -0.40 12.37 -3.77
C PHE A 73 1.02 11.81 -3.84
N SER A 74 1.87 12.18 -2.87
CA SER A 74 3.24 11.67 -2.83
C SER A 74 3.27 10.15 -2.63
N TYR A 75 2.41 9.65 -1.77
CA TYR A 75 2.27 8.20 -1.56
C TYR A 75 1.85 7.50 -2.85
N SER A 76 0.82 8.01 -3.51
CA SER A 76 0.31 7.42 -4.75
C SER A 76 1.34 7.48 -5.87
N LYS A 77 2.11 8.57 -5.93
CA LYS A 77 3.13 8.71 -6.95
C LYS A 77 4.21 7.64 -6.78
N LYS A 78 4.63 7.41 -5.55
CA LYS A 78 5.62 6.37 -5.28
C LYS A 78 5.08 4.99 -5.62
N ALA A 79 3.80 4.75 -5.33
CA ALA A 79 3.15 3.48 -5.69
C ALA A 79 3.14 3.29 -7.21
N SER A 80 2.90 4.37 -7.97
CA SER A 80 2.91 4.30 -9.43
C SER A 80 4.28 3.90 -9.97
N ILE A 81 5.34 4.42 -9.37
CA ILE A 81 6.70 4.07 -9.78
C ILE A 81 6.93 2.58 -9.59
N ILE A 82 6.49 2.04 -8.46
CA ILE A 82 6.65 0.61 -8.18
C ILE A 82 5.80 -0.22 -9.14
N SER A 83 4.57 0.24 -9.43
CA SER A 83 3.69 -0.46 -10.38
C SER A 83 4.34 -0.56 -11.76
N GLU A 84 4.97 0.52 -12.19
CA GLU A 84 5.66 0.51 -13.48
C GLU A 84 6.84 -0.45 -13.46
N LEU A 85 7.57 -0.48 -12.35
CA LEU A 85 8.67 -1.42 -12.20
C LEU A 85 8.18 -2.87 -12.33
N ILE A 86 7.05 -3.18 -11.71
CA ILE A 86 6.46 -4.51 -11.80
C ILE A 86 6.12 -4.86 -13.25
N LEU A 87 5.51 -3.92 -13.97
CA LEU A 87 5.14 -4.15 -15.37
C LEU A 87 6.37 -4.44 -16.22
N ARG A 88 7.44 -3.71 -16.01
CA ARG A 88 8.67 -3.90 -16.78
C ARG A 88 9.38 -5.19 -16.41
N LYS A 89 9.35 -5.56 -15.13
CA LYS A 89 10.14 -6.68 -14.64
C LYS A 89 9.43 -8.02 -14.78
N PHE A 90 8.10 -8.04 -14.61
CA PHE A 90 7.36 -9.29 -14.50
C PHE A 90 6.31 -9.47 -15.58
N ASN A 91 6.17 -8.54 -16.49
CA ASN A 91 5.13 -8.60 -17.51
C ASN A 91 5.70 -8.82 -18.89
N ASN A 92 6.77 -9.58 -18.97
CA ASN A 92 7.44 -9.83 -20.24
C ASN A 92 6.97 -11.09 -20.93
N LEU A 93 5.96 -11.74 -20.39
CA LEU A 93 5.47 -13.00 -20.92
C LEU A 93 4.30 -12.84 -21.88
N ARG A 94 3.89 -11.63 -22.12
CA ARG A 94 2.77 -11.39 -23.03
C ARG A 94 3.13 -11.61 -24.46
#